data_518e75839ec91f32dcd4261d24856c4e
#
_entry.id   518e75839ec91f32dcd4261d24856c4e
#
_cell.length_a   1.000
_cell.length_b   1.000
_cell.length_c   1.000
_cell.angle_alpha   90.00
_cell.angle_beta   90.00
_cell.angle_gamma   90.00
#
_symmetry.space_group_name_H-M   'P 1'
#
loop_
_entity.id
_entity.type
_entity.pdbx_description
1 polymer ?
#
loop_
_entity_poly.entity_id
_entity_poly.type
_entity_poly.pdbx_seq_one_letter_code
_entity_poly.pdbx_strand_id
1 'polypeptide(L)'
;MEELKSPFKEKIYEKNESNFLKFGSCSMQGWRARMEDSYINEINKGEKNQYNIFGIFDGHRGKETAIFVKNHFIEELIKNENFKNENIELSLKETFFKMDELMLSTKGKKELIKLHSQSLKDDEKLKEKNVFKLLPIQPLTHYNSGCTACVCVIDSLNKKIYFSNIGDSRGILIKNNIAKKITIDHNPSNKNENNRIINAGGKIIENRIFFNNGAISVSRSLGDLDFKRNKNLSKENQIITANPDIFVEDIDKGDFVILCCDGVWECFDNEQMIYDFIFEKLNKNNCEDFDKVIGNMFDNIIGKDSHLKFSGFDNMSCIVIKIK
;
A
#
# COMPACT_ATOMS: atom_id res chain seq x y z
N MET A 1 -8.38 19.57 10.66
CA MET A 1 -7.85 18.26 11.07
C MET A 1 -7.78 18.25 12.58
N GLU A 2 -8.35 17.26 13.22
CA GLU A 2 -8.24 17.10 14.68
C GLU A 2 -6.84 16.57 14.97
N GLU A 3 -6.11 17.31 15.79
CA GLU A 3 -4.74 17.01 16.16
C GLU A 3 -4.73 16.09 17.37
N LEU A 4 -4.01 14.98 17.27
CA LEU A 4 -3.66 14.17 18.42
C LEU A 4 -2.75 14.95 19.35
N LYS A 5 -2.93 14.79 20.66
CA LYS A 5 -2.00 15.36 21.66
C LYS A 5 -0.62 14.69 21.61
N SER A 6 -0.56 13.45 21.14
CA SER A 6 0.66 12.67 20.93
C SER A 6 0.41 11.56 19.91
N PRO A 7 1.45 11.12 19.16
CA PRO A 7 1.28 10.07 18.18
C PRO A 7 1.10 8.70 18.85
N PHE A 8 0.35 7.81 18.18
CA PHE A 8 0.30 6.40 18.53
C PHE A 8 1.57 5.70 18.02
N LYS A 9 2.46 5.33 18.94
CA LYS A 9 3.76 4.70 18.63
C LYS A 9 3.77 3.18 18.79
N GLU A 10 2.62 2.58 19.10
CA GLU A 10 2.49 1.13 19.09
C GLU A 10 2.74 0.59 17.69
N LYS A 11 3.57 -0.44 17.60
CA LYS A 11 4.04 -1.00 16.33
C LYS A 11 3.62 -2.46 16.22
N ILE A 12 3.19 -2.82 15.02
CA ILE A 12 2.94 -4.21 14.67
C ILE A 12 4.14 -4.70 13.87
N TYR A 13 4.78 -5.75 14.36
CA TYR A 13 5.97 -6.35 13.79
C TYR A 13 5.67 -7.73 13.24
N GLU A 14 6.24 -8.03 12.08
CA GLU A 14 6.22 -9.37 11.52
C GLU A 14 7.57 -9.68 10.86
N LYS A 15 8.06 -10.90 11.01
CA LYS A 15 9.26 -11.39 10.33
C LYS A 15 9.14 -12.88 10.07
N ASN A 16 9.72 -13.32 8.98
CA ASN A 16 9.84 -14.73 8.64
C ASN A 16 10.99 -14.94 7.64
N GLU A 17 11.33 -16.18 7.39
CA GLU A 17 12.34 -16.53 6.40
C GLU A 17 12.04 -17.85 5.70
N SER A 18 12.60 -18.00 4.51
CA SER A 18 12.68 -19.23 3.74
C SER A 18 14.13 -19.53 3.38
N ASN A 19 14.37 -20.61 2.64
CA ASN A 19 15.70 -20.87 2.10
C ASN A 19 16.18 -19.80 1.10
N PHE A 20 15.23 -19.08 0.46
CA PHE A 20 15.51 -18.12 -0.59
C PHE A 20 15.59 -16.67 -0.10
N LEU A 21 14.79 -16.29 0.90
CA LEU A 21 14.75 -14.93 1.39
C LEU A 21 14.48 -14.86 2.91
N LYS A 22 14.74 -13.67 3.46
CA LYS A 22 14.35 -13.27 4.81
C LYS A 22 13.67 -11.91 4.72
N PHE A 23 12.61 -11.70 5.50
CA PHE A 23 11.94 -10.41 5.56
C PHE A 23 11.61 -9.96 6.98
N GLY A 24 11.40 -8.68 7.13
CA GLY A 24 10.76 -8.06 8.29
C GLY A 24 9.85 -6.93 7.84
N SER A 25 8.76 -6.75 8.53
CA SER A 25 7.83 -5.64 8.32
C SER A 25 7.46 -4.98 9.62
N CYS A 26 7.08 -3.72 9.53
CA CYS A 26 6.56 -2.95 10.64
C CYS A 26 5.48 -1.99 10.14
N SER A 27 4.46 -1.77 10.96
CA SER A 27 3.47 -0.73 10.76
C SER A 27 3.20 0.04 12.04
N MET A 28 2.87 1.33 11.92
CA MET A 28 2.61 2.24 13.03
C MET A 28 1.58 3.30 12.62
N GLN A 29 0.61 3.57 13.49
CA GLN A 29 -0.45 4.54 13.21
C GLN A 29 0.06 5.99 13.16
N GLY A 30 1.04 6.36 14.00
CA GLY A 30 1.59 7.70 14.02
C GLY A 30 0.60 8.76 14.53
N TRP A 31 0.54 9.89 13.82
CA TRP A 31 -0.30 11.03 14.17
C TRP A 31 -1.72 10.99 13.58
N ARG A 32 -2.03 10.00 12.77
CA ARG A 32 -3.37 9.86 12.19
C ARG A 32 -4.38 9.36 13.22
N ALA A 33 -5.63 9.77 13.06
CA ALA A 33 -6.74 9.34 13.91
C ALA A 33 -6.99 7.83 13.82
N ARG A 34 -6.64 7.22 12.69
CA ARG A 34 -6.85 5.79 12.42
C ARG A 34 -5.64 5.20 11.71
N MET A 35 -5.46 3.89 11.87
CA MET A 35 -4.59 3.11 11.03
C MET A 35 -5.41 2.61 9.83
N GLU A 36 -5.13 3.14 8.65
CA GLU A 36 -5.83 2.78 7.41
C GLU A 36 -4.97 1.89 6.52
N ASP A 37 -3.66 1.75 6.80
CA ASP A 37 -2.77 0.84 6.07
C ASP A 37 -3.05 -0.62 6.40
N SER A 38 -2.82 -1.47 5.40
CA SER A 38 -2.73 -2.92 5.54
C SER A 38 -1.57 -3.47 4.72
N TYR A 39 -1.10 -4.68 5.04
CA TYR A 39 -0.03 -5.33 4.28
C TYR A 39 -0.22 -6.85 4.23
N ILE A 40 0.44 -7.48 3.28
CA ILE A 40 0.55 -8.93 3.13
C ILE A 40 2.01 -9.34 3.09
N ASN A 41 2.33 -10.48 3.76
CA ASN A 41 3.65 -11.10 3.78
C ASN A 41 3.48 -12.62 3.65
N GLU A 42 3.45 -13.13 2.44
CA GLU A 42 3.18 -14.54 2.18
C GLU A 42 4.35 -15.19 1.46
N ILE A 43 4.93 -16.21 2.08
CA ILE A 43 6.06 -16.96 1.52
C ILE A 43 5.64 -18.36 1.08
N ASN A 44 6.39 -18.96 0.15
CA ASN A 44 6.25 -20.35 -0.30
C ASN A 44 4.83 -20.65 -0.84
N LYS A 45 4.36 -19.81 -1.77
CA LYS A 45 3.08 -20.00 -2.48
C LYS A 45 3.29 -20.62 -3.86
N GLY A 46 2.18 -21.09 -4.47
CA GLY A 46 2.19 -21.81 -5.74
C GLY A 46 2.47 -23.32 -5.53
N GLU A 47 2.27 -24.10 -6.57
CA GLU A 47 2.37 -25.58 -6.51
C GLU A 47 3.79 -26.06 -6.13
N LYS A 48 4.83 -25.32 -6.56
CA LYS A 48 6.22 -25.62 -6.26
C LYS A 48 6.78 -24.82 -5.08
N ASN A 49 5.91 -24.10 -4.33
CA ASN A 49 6.30 -23.19 -3.24
C ASN A 49 7.35 -22.12 -3.67
N GLN A 50 7.35 -21.73 -4.95
CA GLN A 50 8.33 -20.81 -5.51
C GLN A 50 8.02 -19.35 -5.34
N TYR A 51 6.76 -18.98 -5.13
CA TYR A 51 6.35 -17.59 -5.07
C TYR A 51 6.32 -17.05 -3.63
N ASN A 52 6.88 -15.89 -3.46
CA ASN A 52 6.81 -15.13 -2.22
C ASN A 52 6.17 -13.77 -2.56
N ILE A 53 5.11 -13.39 -1.86
CA ILE A 53 4.22 -12.30 -2.23
C ILE A 53 4.13 -11.32 -1.08
N PHE A 54 4.51 -10.08 -1.35
CA PHE A 54 4.48 -9.00 -0.38
C PHE A 54 3.69 -7.82 -0.95
N GLY A 55 3.01 -7.08 -0.08
CA GLY A 55 2.26 -5.92 -0.54
C GLY A 55 1.93 -4.94 0.56
N ILE A 56 1.88 -3.66 0.21
CA ILE A 56 1.41 -2.57 1.06
C ILE A 56 0.17 -1.97 0.39
N PHE A 57 -0.85 -1.72 1.20
CA PHE A 57 -2.12 -1.13 0.85
C PHE A 57 -2.36 0.06 1.76
N ASP A 58 -2.06 1.26 1.28
CA ASP A 58 -2.26 2.51 1.99
C ASP A 58 -3.72 2.95 1.80
N GLY A 59 -4.48 2.90 2.87
CA GLY A 59 -5.92 3.14 2.86
C GLY A 59 -6.25 4.62 3.01
N HIS A 60 -7.30 5.06 2.33
CA HIS A 60 -7.81 6.42 2.46
C HIS A 60 -9.33 6.46 2.54
N ARG A 61 -9.84 7.44 3.32
CA ARG A 61 -11.28 7.59 3.59
C ARG A 61 -11.92 6.35 4.26
N GLY A 62 -11.13 5.60 5.04
CA GLY A 62 -11.51 4.39 5.74
C GLY A 62 -10.56 3.23 5.45
N LYS A 63 -10.38 2.35 6.42
CA LYS A 63 -9.49 1.17 6.35
C LYS A 63 -10.12 -0.03 5.61
N GLU A 64 -11.40 0.07 5.24
CA GLU A 64 -12.21 -1.07 4.81
C GLU A 64 -11.68 -1.70 3.54
N THR A 65 -11.31 -0.86 2.55
CA THR A 65 -10.77 -1.34 1.27
C THR A 65 -9.42 -2.00 1.46
N ALA A 66 -8.49 -1.42 2.20
CA ALA A 66 -7.17 -1.99 2.45
C ALA A 66 -7.26 -3.35 3.17
N ILE A 67 -8.16 -3.49 4.17
CA ILE A 67 -8.42 -4.75 4.85
C ILE A 67 -9.06 -5.77 3.91
N PHE A 68 -10.04 -5.37 3.11
CA PHE A 68 -10.68 -6.24 2.13
C PHE A 68 -9.67 -6.81 1.15
N VAL A 69 -8.81 -5.95 0.60
CA VAL A 69 -7.75 -6.35 -0.34
C VAL A 69 -6.77 -7.31 0.32
N LYS A 70 -6.28 -7.00 1.53
CA LYS A 70 -5.45 -7.91 2.32
C LYS A 70 -6.05 -9.31 2.44
N ASN A 71 -7.36 -9.38 2.71
CA ASN A 71 -8.05 -10.65 2.96
C ASN A 71 -8.24 -11.51 1.70
N HIS A 72 -8.34 -10.88 0.52
CA HIS A 72 -8.75 -11.58 -0.70
C HIS A 72 -7.68 -11.66 -1.78
N PHE A 73 -6.69 -10.76 -1.79
CA PHE A 73 -5.73 -10.61 -2.89
C PHE A 73 -4.97 -11.91 -3.20
N ILE A 74 -4.40 -12.55 -2.17
CA ILE A 74 -3.60 -13.77 -2.36
C ILE A 74 -4.45 -14.92 -2.90
N GLU A 75 -5.64 -15.10 -2.34
CA GLU A 75 -6.54 -16.17 -2.78
C GLU A 75 -6.94 -16.02 -4.25
N GLU A 76 -7.29 -14.81 -4.66
CA GLU A 76 -7.68 -14.53 -6.05
C GLU A 76 -6.48 -14.61 -7.01
N LEU A 77 -5.29 -14.17 -6.59
CA LEU A 77 -4.08 -14.30 -7.38
C LEU A 77 -3.73 -15.78 -7.63
N ILE A 78 -3.73 -16.61 -6.60
CA ILE A 78 -3.38 -18.05 -6.72
C ILE A 78 -4.44 -18.81 -7.53
N LYS A 79 -5.71 -18.42 -7.46
CA LYS A 79 -6.79 -19.01 -8.25
C LYS A 79 -6.74 -18.62 -9.72
N ASN A 80 -6.07 -17.54 -10.08
CA ASN A 80 -6.02 -17.03 -11.44
C ASN A 80 -5.35 -18.04 -12.37
N GLU A 81 -5.98 -18.33 -13.52
CA GLU A 81 -5.44 -19.30 -14.48
C GLU A 81 -4.11 -18.84 -15.09
N ASN A 82 -3.91 -17.54 -15.30
CA ASN A 82 -2.64 -17.00 -15.76
C ASN A 82 -1.53 -17.20 -14.72
N PHE A 83 -1.84 -17.10 -13.41
CA PHE A 83 -0.88 -17.39 -12.34
C PHE A 83 -0.46 -18.86 -12.35
N LYS A 84 -1.41 -19.80 -12.50
CA LYS A 84 -1.12 -21.22 -12.61
C LYS A 84 -0.29 -21.56 -13.85
N ASN A 85 -0.47 -20.81 -14.93
CA ASN A 85 0.31 -20.91 -16.16
C ASN A 85 1.61 -20.10 -16.14
N GLU A 86 2.06 -19.64 -14.98
CA GLU A 86 3.29 -18.87 -14.77
C GLU A 86 3.35 -17.52 -15.51
N ASN A 87 2.20 -17.02 -16.00
CA ASN A 87 2.06 -15.68 -16.57
C ASN A 87 1.73 -14.66 -15.47
N ILE A 88 2.75 -14.31 -14.70
CA ILE A 88 2.61 -13.51 -13.48
C ILE A 88 2.12 -12.09 -13.77
N GLU A 89 2.62 -11.46 -14.84
CA GLU A 89 2.24 -10.08 -15.21
C GLU A 89 0.74 -9.97 -15.49
N LEU A 90 0.21 -10.85 -16.32
CA LEU A 90 -1.21 -10.83 -16.64
C LEU A 90 -2.07 -11.20 -15.43
N SER A 91 -1.64 -12.18 -14.64
CA SER A 91 -2.35 -12.57 -13.43
C SER A 91 -2.45 -11.44 -12.41
N LEU A 92 -1.38 -10.65 -12.21
CA LEU A 92 -1.40 -9.48 -11.36
C LEU A 92 -2.38 -8.44 -11.87
N LYS A 93 -2.32 -8.08 -13.15
CA LYS A 93 -3.25 -7.13 -13.76
C LYS A 93 -4.71 -7.55 -13.56
N GLU A 94 -5.03 -8.79 -13.83
CA GLU A 94 -6.39 -9.33 -13.67
C GLU A 94 -6.82 -9.34 -12.20
N THR A 95 -5.91 -9.68 -11.27
CA THR A 95 -6.21 -9.71 -9.85
C THR A 95 -6.53 -8.31 -9.31
N PHE A 96 -5.83 -7.26 -9.75
CA PHE A 96 -6.15 -5.90 -9.36
C PHE A 96 -7.58 -5.52 -9.78
N PHE A 97 -7.97 -5.77 -11.00
CA PHE A 97 -9.35 -5.52 -11.45
C PHE A 97 -10.36 -6.42 -10.71
N LYS A 98 -9.96 -7.64 -10.38
CA LYS A 98 -10.80 -8.58 -9.65
C LYS A 98 -11.16 -8.09 -8.25
N MET A 99 -10.27 -7.36 -7.57
CA MET A 99 -10.56 -6.77 -6.27
C MET A 99 -11.76 -5.80 -6.35
N ASP A 100 -11.78 -4.90 -7.33
CA ASP A 100 -12.92 -3.99 -7.54
C ASP A 100 -14.22 -4.75 -7.85
N GLU A 101 -14.14 -5.80 -8.67
CA GLU A 101 -15.30 -6.66 -8.99
C GLU A 101 -15.86 -7.35 -7.75
N LEU A 102 -14.97 -7.89 -6.91
CA LEU A 102 -15.37 -8.55 -5.67
C LEU A 102 -16.05 -7.58 -4.69
N MET A 103 -15.51 -6.37 -4.54
CA MET A 103 -16.12 -5.32 -3.72
C MET A 103 -17.51 -4.94 -4.21
N LEU A 104 -17.75 -4.96 -5.51
CA LEU A 104 -19.07 -4.71 -6.14
C LEU A 104 -20.05 -5.86 -5.99
N SER A 105 -19.58 -7.08 -5.69
CA SER A 105 -20.43 -8.24 -5.49
C SER A 105 -21.33 -8.10 -4.26
N THR A 106 -22.42 -8.86 -4.19
CA THR A 106 -23.31 -8.87 -3.00
C THR A 106 -22.57 -9.29 -1.73
N LYS A 107 -21.64 -10.24 -1.83
CA LYS A 107 -20.83 -10.73 -0.70
C LYS A 107 -19.83 -9.66 -0.29
N GLY A 108 -19.10 -9.07 -1.23
CA GLY A 108 -18.12 -8.02 -0.97
C GLY A 108 -18.75 -6.78 -0.32
N LYS A 109 -19.90 -6.33 -0.80
CA LYS A 109 -20.65 -5.22 -0.21
C LYS A 109 -21.02 -5.48 1.26
N LYS A 110 -21.49 -6.69 1.57
CA LYS A 110 -21.82 -7.08 2.95
C LYS A 110 -20.58 -7.09 3.84
N GLU A 111 -19.44 -7.55 3.32
CA GLU A 111 -18.17 -7.55 4.05
C GLU A 111 -17.68 -6.14 4.32
N LEU A 112 -17.66 -5.25 3.32
CA LEU A 112 -17.29 -3.84 3.48
C LEU A 112 -18.18 -3.12 4.50
N ILE A 113 -19.49 -3.35 4.50
CA ILE A 113 -20.41 -2.81 5.51
C ILE A 113 -20.06 -3.32 6.91
N LYS A 114 -19.72 -4.61 7.05
CA LYS A 114 -19.31 -5.19 8.34
C LYS A 114 -17.99 -4.57 8.84
N LEU A 115 -16.99 -4.44 7.97
CA LEU A 115 -15.72 -3.79 8.28
C LEU A 115 -15.93 -2.34 8.70
N HIS A 116 -16.79 -1.60 8.00
CA HIS A 116 -17.15 -0.23 8.36
C HIS A 116 -17.82 -0.14 9.72
N SER A 117 -18.79 -1.03 9.99
CA SER A 117 -19.46 -1.08 11.30
C SER A 117 -18.47 -1.37 12.43
N GLN A 118 -17.43 -2.16 12.17
CA GLN A 118 -16.36 -2.40 13.14
C GLN A 118 -15.50 -1.15 13.34
N SER A 119 -15.14 -0.44 12.26
CA SER A 119 -14.40 0.83 12.34
C SER A 119 -15.11 1.85 13.20
N LEU A 120 -16.45 1.99 13.06
CA LEU A 120 -17.25 2.90 13.88
C LEU A 120 -17.18 2.55 15.37
N LYS A 121 -17.25 1.28 15.73
CA LYS A 121 -17.14 0.83 17.12
C LYS A 121 -15.76 1.10 17.72
N ASP A 122 -14.71 0.94 16.91
CA ASP A 122 -13.34 1.26 17.32
C ASP A 122 -13.20 2.77 17.60
N ASP A 123 -13.79 3.61 16.75
CA ASP A 123 -13.83 5.07 16.93
C ASP A 123 -14.60 5.49 18.20
N GLU A 124 -15.74 4.87 18.50
CA GLU A 124 -16.50 5.15 19.72
C GLU A 124 -15.67 4.85 20.97
N LYS A 125 -14.95 3.74 21.01
CA LYS A 125 -14.03 3.41 22.12
C LYS A 125 -12.90 4.44 22.28
N LEU A 126 -12.39 5.00 21.17
CA LEU A 126 -11.37 6.04 21.20
C LEU A 126 -11.96 7.38 21.73
N LYS A 127 -13.22 7.71 21.39
CA LYS A 127 -13.93 8.88 21.93
C LYS A 127 -14.10 8.80 23.45
N GLU A 128 -14.54 7.64 23.97
CA GLU A 128 -14.71 7.41 25.39
C GLU A 128 -13.41 7.61 26.20
N LYS A 129 -12.26 7.34 25.57
CA LYS A 129 -10.93 7.57 26.18
C LYS A 129 -10.46 9.03 26.11
N ASN A 130 -11.28 9.99 25.68
CA ASN A 130 -10.94 11.41 25.51
C ASN A 130 -9.72 11.67 24.58
N VAL A 131 -9.45 10.75 23.66
CA VAL A 131 -8.31 10.83 22.74
C VAL A 131 -8.62 11.80 21.60
N PHE A 132 -9.91 11.97 21.24
CA PHE A 132 -10.37 12.82 20.14
C PHE A 132 -11.73 13.51 20.38
N LYS A 133 -11.91 14.70 19.77
CA LYS A 133 -13.20 15.14 19.23
C LYS A 133 -13.29 14.68 17.78
N LEU A 134 -13.88 13.55 17.51
CA LEU A 134 -14.05 13.07 16.13
C LEU A 134 -15.13 13.88 15.42
N LEU A 135 -14.84 14.33 14.21
CA LEU A 135 -15.85 14.87 13.30
C LEU A 135 -16.95 13.83 13.07
N PRO A 136 -18.22 14.23 12.87
CA PRO A 136 -19.25 13.29 12.51
C PRO A 136 -18.82 12.57 11.24
N ILE A 137 -18.70 11.25 11.34
CA ILE A 137 -18.37 10.39 10.21
C ILE A 137 -19.55 10.52 9.26
N GLN A 138 -19.31 11.05 8.07
CA GLN A 138 -20.32 11.02 7.03
C GLN A 138 -20.71 9.56 6.79
N PRO A 139 -21.99 9.24 6.61
CA PRO A 139 -22.40 7.88 6.31
C PRO A 139 -21.69 7.46 5.02
N LEU A 140 -20.69 6.60 5.17
CA LEU A 140 -19.99 6.02 4.05
C LEU A 140 -20.99 5.19 3.26
N THR A 141 -21.24 5.60 2.05
CA THR A 141 -21.63 4.61 1.06
C THR A 141 -20.40 3.71 0.90
N HIS A 142 -20.58 2.39 0.89
CA HIS A 142 -19.54 1.36 0.73
C HIS A 142 -18.68 1.51 -0.54
N TYR A 143 -18.74 2.65 -1.20
CA TYR A 143 -18.02 3.02 -2.42
C TYR A 143 -16.96 4.11 -2.19
N ASN A 144 -16.81 4.64 -0.99
CA ASN A 144 -16.02 5.86 -0.77
C ASN A 144 -14.61 5.60 -0.28
N SER A 145 -14.32 4.43 0.31
CA SER A 145 -12.96 4.09 0.70
C SER A 145 -12.16 3.52 -0.48
N GLY A 146 -10.88 3.78 -0.48
CA GLY A 146 -9.94 3.23 -1.42
C GLY A 146 -8.62 2.90 -0.76
N CYS A 147 -7.71 2.29 -1.51
CA CYS A 147 -6.32 2.16 -1.11
C CYS A 147 -5.38 2.17 -2.32
N THR A 148 -4.16 2.64 -2.12
CA THR A 148 -3.04 2.32 -3.02
C THR A 148 -2.75 0.82 -2.94
N ALA A 149 -1.97 0.29 -3.87
CA ALA A 149 -1.46 -1.06 -3.76
C ALA A 149 -0.10 -1.16 -4.45
N CYS A 150 0.94 -1.40 -3.65
CA CYS A 150 2.27 -1.74 -4.14
C CYS A 150 2.55 -3.20 -3.74
N VAL A 151 2.52 -4.09 -4.72
CA VAL A 151 2.68 -5.53 -4.50
C VAL A 151 3.89 -6.03 -5.28
N CYS A 152 4.68 -6.93 -4.68
CA CYS A 152 5.70 -7.67 -5.42
C CYS A 152 5.50 -9.18 -5.28
N VAL A 153 5.72 -9.89 -6.38
CA VAL A 153 5.80 -11.35 -6.45
C VAL A 153 7.22 -11.72 -6.77
N ILE A 154 7.87 -12.45 -5.88
CA ILE A 154 9.25 -12.96 -6.04
C ILE A 154 9.18 -14.42 -6.44
N ASP A 155 9.64 -14.73 -7.65
CA ASP A 155 9.78 -16.09 -8.15
C ASP A 155 11.22 -16.59 -7.86
N SER A 156 11.31 -17.49 -6.89
CA SER A 156 12.59 -18.03 -6.42
C SER A 156 13.23 -19.01 -7.40
N LEU A 157 12.43 -19.64 -8.27
CA LEU A 157 12.96 -20.57 -9.28
C LEU A 157 13.55 -19.84 -10.48
N ASN A 158 12.85 -18.82 -10.98
CA ASN A 158 13.28 -18.05 -12.14
C ASN A 158 14.14 -16.83 -11.76
N LYS A 159 14.33 -16.58 -10.45
CA LYS A 159 15.06 -15.42 -9.90
C LYS A 159 14.57 -14.10 -10.47
N LYS A 160 13.25 -13.94 -10.51
CA LYS A 160 12.58 -12.75 -10.98
C LYS A 160 11.72 -12.12 -9.87
N ILE A 161 11.58 -10.81 -9.92
CA ILE A 161 10.62 -10.07 -9.13
C ILE A 161 9.71 -9.29 -10.07
N TYR A 162 8.42 -9.37 -9.78
CA TYR A 162 7.35 -8.65 -10.47
C TYR A 162 6.78 -7.64 -9.51
N PHE A 163 7.01 -6.35 -9.76
CA PHE A 163 6.35 -5.27 -9.03
C PHE A 163 5.07 -4.88 -9.76
N SER A 164 4.00 -4.72 -9.03
CA SER A 164 2.76 -4.15 -9.54
C SER A 164 2.31 -3.00 -8.64
N ASN A 165 2.04 -1.83 -9.23
CA ASN A 165 1.75 -0.63 -8.48
C ASN A 165 0.55 0.14 -9.01
N ILE A 166 -0.29 0.62 -8.08
CA ILE A 166 -1.27 1.68 -8.27
C ILE A 166 -1.21 2.63 -7.07
N GLY A 167 -1.25 3.94 -7.33
CA GLY A 167 -1.09 4.98 -6.31
C GLY A 167 0.37 5.39 -6.13
N ASP A 168 0.73 5.84 -4.94
CA ASP A 168 2.00 6.46 -4.59
C ASP A 168 2.80 5.73 -3.50
N SER A 169 2.37 4.54 -3.07
CA SER A 169 3.26 3.61 -2.37
C SER A 169 4.38 3.15 -3.29
N ARG A 170 5.57 2.89 -2.76
CA ARG A 170 6.77 2.63 -3.56
C ARG A 170 7.36 1.25 -3.35
N GLY A 171 7.83 0.66 -4.46
CA GLY A 171 8.69 -0.51 -4.53
C GLY A 171 10.11 -0.11 -4.95
N ILE A 172 11.09 -0.48 -4.14
CA ILE A 172 12.50 -0.13 -4.30
C ILE A 172 13.30 -1.43 -4.38
N LEU A 173 14.16 -1.53 -5.38
CA LEU A 173 15.12 -2.64 -5.51
C LEU A 173 16.53 -2.12 -5.27
N ILE A 174 17.27 -2.82 -4.41
CA ILE A 174 18.64 -2.48 -4.07
C ILE A 174 19.56 -3.58 -4.64
N LYS A 175 20.44 -3.16 -5.54
CA LYS A 175 21.49 -3.99 -6.12
C LYS A 175 22.85 -3.34 -5.90
N ASN A 176 23.82 -4.12 -5.43
CA ASN A 176 25.18 -3.59 -5.16
C ASN A 176 25.19 -2.34 -4.28
N ASN A 177 24.32 -2.28 -3.28
CA ASN A 177 24.12 -1.15 -2.36
C ASN A 177 23.56 0.13 -3.03
N ILE A 178 23.04 0.05 -4.24
CA ILE A 178 22.42 1.16 -4.95
C ILE A 178 20.90 0.94 -4.94
N ALA A 179 20.16 1.86 -4.35
CA ALA A 179 18.71 1.85 -4.32
C ALA A 179 18.14 2.47 -5.61
N LYS A 180 17.22 1.76 -6.25
CA LYS A 180 16.50 2.20 -7.44
C LYS A 180 15.00 2.10 -7.17
N LYS A 181 14.28 3.23 -7.26
CA LYS A 181 12.83 3.21 -7.30
C LYS A 181 12.37 2.51 -8.59
N ILE A 182 11.62 1.43 -8.44
CA ILE A 182 11.11 0.66 -9.58
C ILE A 182 9.73 1.16 -9.97
N THR A 183 8.87 1.42 -8.99
CA THR A 183 7.49 1.84 -9.23
C THR A 183 7.40 3.33 -9.60
N ILE A 184 6.35 3.68 -10.32
CA ILE A 184 6.02 5.06 -10.69
C ILE A 184 4.82 5.50 -9.84
N ASP A 185 4.91 6.68 -9.23
CA ASP A 185 3.81 7.25 -8.45
C ASP A 185 2.68 7.70 -9.38
N HIS A 186 1.44 7.29 -9.06
CA HIS A 186 0.25 7.62 -9.82
C HIS A 186 -0.50 8.78 -9.16
N ASN A 187 -0.22 9.98 -9.61
CA ASN A 187 -0.87 11.21 -9.15
C ASN A 187 -1.26 12.10 -10.34
N PRO A 188 -2.13 13.11 -10.13
CA PRO A 188 -2.61 13.98 -11.22
C PRO A 188 -1.53 14.84 -11.91
N SER A 189 -0.34 15.01 -11.32
CA SER A 189 0.77 15.73 -11.95
C SER A 189 1.45 14.94 -13.06
N ASN A 190 1.30 13.60 -13.05
CA ASN A 190 1.76 12.74 -14.14
C ASN A 190 0.93 13.04 -15.41
N LYS A 191 1.59 13.39 -16.52
CA LYS A 191 0.94 13.79 -17.76
C LYS A 191 -0.02 12.76 -18.33
N ASN A 192 0.33 11.47 -18.26
CA ASN A 192 -0.53 10.40 -18.79
C ASN A 192 -1.77 10.24 -17.91
N GLU A 193 -1.59 10.28 -16.61
CA GLU A 193 -2.69 10.23 -15.64
C GLU A 193 -3.62 11.44 -15.81
N ASN A 194 -3.06 12.65 -15.92
CA ASN A 194 -3.80 13.88 -16.15
C ASN A 194 -4.69 13.78 -17.38
N ASN A 195 -4.13 13.37 -18.52
CA ASN A 195 -4.87 13.20 -19.77
C ASN A 195 -6.01 12.21 -19.63
N ARG A 196 -5.79 11.05 -18.99
CA ARG A 196 -6.83 10.05 -18.73
C ARG A 196 -7.97 10.64 -17.89
N ILE A 197 -7.64 11.30 -16.79
CA ILE A 197 -8.61 11.88 -15.85
C ILE A 197 -9.51 12.89 -16.55
N ILE A 198 -8.93 13.83 -17.29
CA ILE A 198 -9.68 14.85 -18.01
C ILE A 198 -10.58 14.21 -19.09
N ASN A 199 -10.05 13.26 -19.88
CA ASN A 199 -10.80 12.56 -20.90
C ASN A 199 -11.96 11.72 -20.31
N ALA A 200 -11.82 11.25 -19.10
CA ALA A 200 -12.85 10.52 -18.36
C ALA A 200 -13.91 11.43 -17.70
N GLY A 201 -13.75 12.75 -17.78
CA GLY A 201 -14.67 13.76 -17.22
C GLY A 201 -14.33 14.18 -15.78
N GLY A 202 -13.16 13.83 -15.28
CA GLY A 202 -12.63 14.31 -13.99
C GLY A 202 -12.11 15.72 -14.09
N LYS A 203 -12.04 16.43 -12.96
CA LYS A 203 -11.49 17.77 -12.85
C LYS A 203 -10.29 17.77 -11.90
N ILE A 204 -9.20 18.42 -12.30
CA ILE A 204 -7.98 18.51 -11.48
C ILE A 204 -7.83 19.96 -10.99
N ILE A 205 -7.71 20.14 -9.68
CA ILE A 205 -7.44 21.42 -9.01
C ILE A 205 -6.40 21.16 -7.93
N GLU A 206 -5.33 21.95 -7.88
CA GLU A 206 -4.27 21.87 -6.88
C GLU A 206 -3.77 20.43 -6.66
N ASN A 207 -3.48 19.72 -7.76
CA ASN A 207 -3.04 18.32 -7.76
C ASN A 207 -4.01 17.32 -7.10
N ARG A 208 -5.30 17.66 -7.03
CA ARG A 208 -6.38 16.76 -6.55
C ARG A 208 -7.42 16.56 -7.64
N ILE A 209 -7.91 15.34 -7.73
CA ILE A 209 -8.96 14.94 -8.67
C ILE A 209 -10.31 15.18 -8.00
N PHE A 210 -11.15 15.97 -8.64
CA PHE A 210 -12.52 16.21 -8.20
C PHE A 210 -13.52 15.55 -9.14
N PHE A 211 -14.46 14.83 -8.56
CA PHE A 211 -15.60 14.25 -9.27
C PHE A 211 -16.78 14.12 -8.31
N ASN A 212 -17.94 14.61 -8.72
CA ASN A 212 -19.11 14.76 -7.85
C ASN A 212 -18.71 15.53 -6.55
N ASN A 213 -18.92 14.92 -5.38
CA ASN A 213 -18.58 15.50 -4.08
C ASN A 213 -17.28 14.90 -3.49
N GLY A 214 -16.50 14.17 -4.28
CA GLY A 214 -15.25 13.54 -3.84
C GLY A 214 -14.02 14.29 -4.34
N ALA A 215 -12.94 14.26 -3.54
CA ALA A 215 -11.62 14.74 -3.93
C ALA A 215 -10.55 13.75 -3.46
N ILE A 216 -9.59 13.41 -4.35
CA ILE A 216 -8.53 12.44 -4.10
C ILE A 216 -7.20 12.91 -4.71
N SER A 217 -6.07 12.55 -4.08
CA SER A 217 -4.72 12.91 -4.54
C SER A 217 -4.08 11.88 -5.47
N VAL A 218 -4.48 10.61 -5.36
CA VAL A 218 -3.99 9.55 -6.23
C VAL A 218 -4.85 9.37 -7.46
N SER A 219 -4.25 8.98 -8.57
CA SER A 219 -4.95 8.79 -9.86
C SER A 219 -5.27 7.33 -10.15
N ARG A 220 -4.75 6.39 -9.35
CA ARG A 220 -5.06 4.97 -9.38
C ARG A 220 -5.17 4.43 -7.97
N SER A 221 -6.18 3.58 -7.74
CA SER A 221 -6.43 2.92 -6.46
C SER A 221 -7.29 1.67 -6.64
N LEU A 222 -7.36 0.80 -5.63
CA LEU A 222 -8.45 -0.16 -5.44
C LEU A 222 -9.57 0.52 -4.65
N GLY A 223 -10.81 0.10 -4.87
CA GLY A 223 -11.96 0.84 -4.31
C GLY A 223 -12.22 2.15 -5.05
N ASP A 224 -12.57 3.21 -4.34
CA ASP A 224 -12.95 4.50 -4.93
C ASP A 224 -13.98 4.35 -6.06
N LEU A 225 -14.91 3.43 -5.89
CA LEU A 225 -15.76 2.91 -6.96
C LEU A 225 -16.67 3.98 -7.57
N ASP A 226 -16.91 5.10 -6.88
CA ASP A 226 -17.66 6.23 -7.41
C ASP A 226 -16.98 6.90 -8.61
N PHE A 227 -15.64 6.85 -8.66
CA PHE A 227 -14.84 7.39 -9.76
C PHE A 227 -14.71 6.41 -10.96
N LYS A 228 -15.26 5.20 -10.85
CA LYS A 228 -15.11 4.08 -11.80
C LYS A 228 -16.44 3.64 -12.44
N ARG A 229 -17.43 4.54 -12.53
CA ARG A 229 -18.81 4.20 -12.95
C ARG A 229 -19.14 4.56 -14.38
N ASN A 230 -18.25 5.10 -15.16
CA ASN A 230 -18.54 5.49 -16.54
C ASN A 230 -18.60 4.23 -17.44
N LYS A 231 -19.82 3.78 -17.76
CA LYS A 231 -20.06 2.59 -18.56
C LYS A 231 -19.60 2.70 -20.01
N ASN A 232 -19.33 3.91 -20.49
CA ASN A 232 -18.86 4.16 -21.85
C ASN A 232 -17.33 4.06 -21.97
N LEU A 233 -16.62 3.91 -20.83
CA LEU A 233 -15.17 3.78 -20.78
C LEU A 233 -14.76 2.39 -20.31
N SER A 234 -13.64 1.90 -20.81
CA SER A 234 -13.04 0.67 -20.28
C SER A 234 -12.56 0.87 -18.83
N LYS A 235 -12.27 -0.22 -18.13
CA LYS A 235 -11.79 -0.17 -16.73
C LYS A 235 -10.49 0.60 -16.59
N GLU A 236 -9.63 0.54 -17.59
CA GLU A 236 -8.35 1.25 -17.64
C GLU A 236 -8.52 2.77 -17.80
N ASN A 237 -9.59 3.21 -18.45
CA ASN A 237 -9.81 4.60 -18.83
C ASN A 237 -10.78 5.37 -17.93
N GLN A 238 -11.12 4.83 -16.77
CA GLN A 238 -11.91 5.52 -15.74
C GLN A 238 -11.15 6.71 -15.14
N ILE A 239 -11.84 7.61 -14.45
CA ILE A 239 -11.22 8.75 -13.74
C ILE A 239 -10.14 8.25 -12.78
N ILE A 240 -10.49 7.29 -11.91
CA ILE A 240 -9.55 6.48 -11.13
C ILE A 240 -9.57 5.07 -11.75
N THR A 241 -8.44 4.40 -11.80
CA THR A 241 -8.39 3.03 -12.32
C THR A 241 -7.62 2.10 -11.38
N ALA A 242 -8.00 0.83 -11.39
CA ALA A 242 -7.26 -0.25 -10.74
C ALA A 242 -6.20 -0.88 -11.65
N ASN A 243 -5.93 -0.31 -12.83
CA ASN A 243 -4.94 -0.82 -13.78
C ASN A 243 -3.53 -0.62 -13.24
N PRO A 244 -2.77 -1.68 -12.87
CA PRO A 244 -1.42 -1.52 -12.34
C PRO A 244 -0.40 -1.29 -13.46
N ASP A 245 0.64 -0.53 -13.15
CA ASP A 245 1.89 -0.65 -13.88
C ASP A 245 2.66 -1.86 -13.33
N ILE A 246 3.27 -2.63 -14.22
CA ILE A 246 4.01 -3.84 -13.87
C ILE A 246 5.43 -3.71 -14.35
N PHE A 247 6.38 -4.01 -13.46
CA PHE A 247 7.81 -3.95 -13.71
C PHE A 247 8.43 -5.30 -13.35
N VAL A 248 9.29 -5.82 -14.21
CA VAL A 248 9.96 -7.10 -14.01
C VAL A 248 11.47 -6.87 -13.94
N GLU A 249 12.10 -7.36 -12.89
CA GLU A 249 13.53 -7.27 -12.69
C GLU A 249 14.10 -8.65 -12.34
N ASP A 250 15.34 -8.91 -12.71
CA ASP A 250 16.07 -10.07 -12.21
C ASP A 250 16.56 -9.80 -10.79
N ILE A 251 16.67 -10.83 -9.96
CA ILE A 251 17.18 -10.71 -8.60
C ILE A 251 18.26 -11.73 -8.32
N ASP A 252 19.22 -11.32 -7.50
CA ASP A 252 20.36 -12.15 -7.12
C ASP A 252 20.53 -12.18 -5.60
N LYS A 253 21.31 -13.16 -5.14
CA LYS A 253 21.71 -13.24 -3.74
C LYS A 253 22.40 -11.95 -3.28
N GLY A 254 21.91 -11.40 -2.19
CA GLY A 254 22.41 -10.16 -1.58
C GLY A 254 21.59 -8.93 -1.93
N ASP A 255 20.68 -9.02 -2.93
CA ASP A 255 19.76 -7.94 -3.25
C ASP A 255 18.76 -7.73 -2.11
N PHE A 256 18.28 -6.47 -1.99
CA PHE A 256 17.19 -6.12 -1.08
C PHE A 256 16.02 -5.55 -1.86
N VAL A 257 14.84 -5.75 -1.29
CA VAL A 257 13.59 -5.13 -1.75
C VAL A 257 12.97 -4.39 -0.58
N ILE A 258 12.52 -3.15 -0.82
CA ILE A 258 11.78 -2.37 0.15
C ILE A 258 10.44 -1.99 -0.46
N LEU A 259 9.35 -2.26 0.25
CA LEU A 259 8.03 -1.71 -0.02
C LEU A 259 7.68 -0.73 1.10
N CYS A 260 7.16 0.46 0.78
CA CYS A 260 6.73 1.43 1.78
C CYS A 260 5.60 2.33 1.28
N CYS A 261 4.72 2.75 2.20
CA CYS A 261 3.71 3.78 1.95
C CYS A 261 4.35 5.19 1.92
N ASP A 262 3.58 6.20 1.54
CA ASP A 262 4.02 7.59 1.47
C ASP A 262 4.45 8.16 2.82
N GLY A 263 3.77 7.78 3.93
CA GLY A 263 4.16 8.19 5.28
C GLY A 263 5.59 7.81 5.69
N VAL A 264 6.22 6.90 4.96
CA VAL A 264 7.63 6.53 5.14
C VAL A 264 8.53 7.27 4.16
N TRP A 265 8.30 7.13 2.84
CA TRP A 265 9.24 7.65 1.85
C TRP A 265 9.23 9.18 1.76
N GLU A 266 8.14 9.86 2.09
CA GLU A 266 8.10 11.34 2.15
C GLU A 266 8.99 11.93 3.26
N CYS A 267 9.46 11.10 4.19
CA CYS A 267 10.38 11.52 5.25
C CYS A 267 11.86 11.51 4.82
N PHE A 268 12.15 11.11 3.59
CA PHE A 268 13.51 11.02 3.04
C PHE A 268 13.61 11.76 1.71
N ASP A 269 14.76 12.38 1.44
CA ASP A 269 14.96 13.11 0.19
C ASP A 269 15.02 12.20 -1.04
N ASN A 270 15.40 10.92 -0.84
CA ASN A 270 15.47 9.90 -1.89
C ASN A 270 15.49 8.48 -1.30
N GLU A 271 15.31 7.49 -2.17
CA GLU A 271 15.22 6.08 -1.79
C GLU A 271 16.55 5.51 -1.27
N GLN A 272 17.68 6.07 -1.66
CA GLN A 272 18.99 5.67 -1.16
C GLN A 272 19.09 5.93 0.35
N MET A 273 18.58 7.05 0.83
CA MET A 273 18.59 7.37 2.26
C MET A 273 17.78 6.39 3.11
N ILE A 274 16.68 5.83 2.58
CA ILE A 274 15.92 4.78 3.26
C ILE A 274 16.79 3.53 3.42
N TYR A 275 17.45 3.11 2.35
CA TYR A 275 18.34 1.96 2.38
C TYR A 275 19.52 2.18 3.31
N ASP A 276 20.20 3.33 3.21
CA ASP A 276 21.37 3.66 4.01
C ASP A 276 21.04 3.64 5.51
N PHE A 277 19.87 4.18 5.91
CA PHE A 277 19.41 4.11 7.29
C PHE A 277 19.27 2.67 7.78
N ILE A 278 18.59 1.83 6.98
CA ILE A 278 18.36 0.43 7.32
C ILE A 278 19.70 -0.32 7.39
N PHE A 279 20.55 -0.17 6.39
CA PHE A 279 21.82 -0.87 6.27
C PHE A 279 22.82 -0.46 7.36
N GLU A 280 22.91 0.83 7.70
CA GLU A 280 23.74 1.33 8.80
C GLU A 280 23.34 0.68 10.13
N LYS A 281 22.06 0.57 10.41
CA LYS A 281 21.55 -0.05 11.64
C LYS A 281 21.80 -1.55 11.70
N LEU A 282 21.64 -2.24 10.57
CA LEU A 282 21.93 -3.68 10.47
C LEU A 282 23.41 -3.95 10.76
N ASN A 283 24.30 -3.18 10.18
CA ASN A 283 25.75 -3.35 10.36
C ASN A 283 26.23 -2.97 11.79
N LYS A 284 25.77 -1.83 12.33
CA LYS A 284 26.19 -1.37 13.66
C LYS A 284 25.82 -2.32 14.79
N ASN A 285 24.67 -2.98 14.67
CA ASN A 285 24.13 -3.80 15.74
C ASN A 285 24.41 -5.31 15.54
N ASN A 286 25.07 -5.68 14.45
CA ASN A 286 25.16 -7.06 14.00
C ASN A 286 23.78 -7.76 14.04
N CYS A 287 22.72 -6.99 13.76
CA CYS A 287 21.33 -7.34 13.95
C CYS A 287 20.74 -7.68 12.58
N GLU A 288 20.14 -8.83 12.49
CA GLU A 288 19.40 -9.23 11.28
C GLU A 288 17.87 -9.09 11.44
N ASP A 289 17.41 -8.38 12.46
CA ASP A 289 15.99 -8.18 12.74
C ASP A 289 15.46 -6.95 11.96
N PHE A 290 15.09 -7.15 10.70
CA PHE A 290 14.58 -6.08 9.82
C PHE A 290 13.36 -5.38 10.40
N ASP A 291 12.44 -6.13 11.01
CA ASP A 291 11.25 -5.59 11.68
C ASP A 291 11.63 -4.54 12.74
N LYS A 292 12.61 -4.83 13.58
CA LYS A 292 13.09 -3.91 14.64
C LYS A 292 13.81 -2.70 14.07
N VAL A 293 14.59 -2.88 13.01
CA VAL A 293 15.27 -1.78 12.32
C VAL A 293 14.25 -0.83 11.70
N ILE A 294 13.19 -1.35 11.06
CA ILE A 294 12.08 -0.54 10.53
C ILE A 294 11.38 0.21 11.68
N GLY A 295 11.09 -0.46 12.79
CA GLY A 295 10.47 0.19 13.95
C GLY A 295 11.33 1.32 14.53
N ASN A 296 12.65 1.17 14.56
CA ASN A 296 13.58 2.22 14.94
C ASN A 296 13.57 3.37 13.90
N MET A 297 13.48 3.06 12.60
CA MET A 297 13.33 4.07 11.56
C MET A 297 12.07 4.93 11.81
N PHE A 298 10.94 4.32 12.12
CA PHE A 298 9.70 5.04 12.41
C PHE A 298 9.83 5.97 13.61
N ASP A 299 10.53 5.56 14.69
CA ASP A 299 10.78 6.43 15.84
C ASP A 299 11.65 7.64 15.50
N ASN A 300 12.48 7.56 14.46
CA ASN A 300 13.34 8.66 14.02
C ASN A 300 12.64 9.63 13.07
N ILE A 301 11.74 9.12 12.21
CA ILE A 301 11.07 9.93 11.17
C ILE A 301 9.72 10.48 11.60
N ILE A 302 9.11 9.95 12.68
CA ILE A 302 7.83 10.45 13.15
C ILE A 302 7.93 11.93 13.53
N GLY A 303 7.01 12.74 13.03
CA GLY A 303 6.96 14.17 13.31
C GLY A 303 6.95 14.47 14.82
N LYS A 304 7.80 15.40 15.24
CA LYS A 304 7.98 15.75 16.66
C LYS A 304 6.94 16.74 17.15
N ASP A 305 6.34 17.53 16.25
CA ASP A 305 5.41 18.59 16.58
C ASP A 305 4.32 18.69 15.51
N SER A 306 3.05 18.55 15.91
CA SER A 306 1.90 18.64 15.03
C SER A 306 1.76 19.97 14.29
N HIS A 307 2.43 21.02 14.75
CA HIS A 307 2.42 22.33 14.11
C HIS A 307 3.38 22.45 12.92
N LEU A 308 4.34 21.52 12.78
CA LEU A 308 5.31 21.48 11.69
C LEU A 308 4.87 20.47 10.62
N LYS A 309 4.03 20.85 9.71
CA LYS A 309 3.31 20.02 8.72
C LYS A 309 4.16 19.48 7.55
N PHE A 310 5.35 18.96 7.71
CA PHE A 310 6.18 18.64 6.55
C PHE A 310 6.41 17.14 6.27
N SER A 311 6.52 16.29 7.27
CA SER A 311 6.67 14.84 7.09
C SER A 311 6.49 14.11 8.41
N GLY A 312 6.23 12.80 8.37
CA GLY A 312 6.12 11.96 9.56
C GLY A 312 4.79 12.11 10.32
N PHE A 313 3.73 12.58 9.67
CA PHE A 313 2.39 12.74 10.26
C PHE A 313 1.37 11.73 9.75
N ASP A 314 1.80 10.79 8.88
CA ASP A 314 0.93 9.76 8.33
C ASP A 314 1.05 8.42 9.05
N ASN A 315 0.21 7.45 8.65
CA ASN A 315 0.44 6.05 8.92
C ASN A 315 1.76 5.61 8.28
N MET A 316 2.46 4.70 8.90
CA MET A 316 3.75 4.22 8.44
C MET A 316 3.72 2.71 8.29
N SER A 317 3.99 2.23 7.09
CA SER A 317 4.11 0.81 6.80
C SER A 317 5.31 0.55 5.90
N CYS A 318 6.14 -0.42 6.27
CA CYS A 318 7.34 -0.79 5.52
C CYS A 318 7.62 -2.28 5.62
N ILE A 319 8.07 -2.86 4.52
CA ILE A 319 8.52 -4.25 4.41
C ILE A 319 9.93 -4.23 3.82
N VAL A 320 10.87 -4.92 4.46
CA VAL A 320 12.24 -5.10 3.97
C VAL A 320 12.50 -6.59 3.75
N ILE A 321 12.96 -6.92 2.56
CA ILE A 321 13.22 -8.29 2.12
C ILE A 321 14.68 -8.38 1.66
N LYS A 322 15.38 -9.42 2.06
CA LYS A 322 16.74 -9.75 1.62
C LYS A 322 16.75 -11.09 0.90
N ILE A 323 17.32 -11.14 -0.30
CA ILE A 323 17.55 -12.37 -1.06
C ILE A 323 18.81 -13.07 -0.51
N LYS A 324 18.70 -14.38 -0.19
CA LYS A 324 19.76 -15.19 0.45
C LYS A 324 20.70 -15.85 -0.55
#